data_5da66885c334c85ce24c66b878c7c6ad
#
_entry.id   5da66885c334c85ce24c66b878c7c6ad
#
_cell.length_a   1.000
_cell.length_b   1.000
_cell.length_c   1.000
_cell.angle_alpha   90.00
_cell.angle_beta   90.00
_cell.angle_gamma   90.00
#
_symmetry.space_group_name_H-M   'P 1'
#
loop_
_entity.id
_entity.type
_entity.pdbx_description
1 polymer ?
#
loop_
_entity_poly.entity_id
_entity_poly.type
_entity_poly.pdbx_seq_one_letter_code
_entity_poly.pdbx_strand_id
1 'polypeptide(L)'
;MENFTIVGTGLGIKEYILPQGISAIEDADILIAGERNLEPWLYLQKESYIIKSNLSEIVSIIKNNYKVKKVVILVSGDPGFYSLLNYISKFFNRKEIKIIPGISSMQMAFAKAGLSWHDAVLLNLHGRKLEILNDFLGENKIGMLTDPVNNPLKVCQHIVSMTSRNFTVLICINLGYNNEDILEFKINEYEKIVINEQLPAVMILIDEEKL
;
A
#
# COMPACT_ATOMS: atom_id res chain seq x y z
N MET A 1 -19.84 -19.71 11.75
CA MET A 1 -19.39 -18.69 10.77
C MET A 1 -18.51 -19.39 9.77
N GLU A 2 -18.65 -19.06 8.49
CA GLU A 2 -17.91 -19.78 7.44
C GLU A 2 -16.82 -18.93 6.78
N ASN A 3 -16.59 -17.72 7.29
CA ASN A 3 -15.59 -16.82 6.74
C ASN A 3 -14.90 -15.95 7.83
N PHE A 4 -13.68 -15.53 7.51
CA PHE A 4 -12.97 -14.47 8.24
C PHE A 4 -12.91 -13.20 7.38
N THR A 5 -12.65 -12.06 8.02
CA THR A 5 -12.66 -10.77 7.32
C THR A 5 -11.25 -10.19 7.20
N ILE A 6 -10.90 -9.69 6.02
CA ILE A 6 -9.70 -8.85 5.83
C ILE A 6 -10.18 -7.42 5.60
N VAL A 7 -9.71 -6.50 6.44
CA VAL A 7 -10.07 -5.08 6.42
C VAL A 7 -8.88 -4.25 5.96
N GLY A 8 -9.06 -3.49 4.91
CA GLY A 8 -8.14 -2.43 4.53
C GLY A 8 -8.27 -1.24 5.48
N THR A 9 -7.20 -0.91 6.17
CA THR A 9 -7.17 0.23 7.11
C THR A 9 -6.78 1.55 6.45
N GLY A 10 -6.71 1.58 5.12
CA GLY A 10 -6.28 2.78 4.41
C GLY A 10 -4.88 3.20 4.83
N LEU A 11 -4.71 4.46 5.13
CA LEU A 11 -3.43 5.03 5.56
C LEU A 11 -3.13 4.81 7.06
N GLY A 12 -3.95 4.03 7.76
CA GLY A 12 -3.75 3.68 9.17
C GLY A 12 -4.38 4.67 10.15
N ILE A 13 -5.12 5.67 9.68
CA ILE A 13 -5.92 6.59 10.51
C ILE A 13 -7.41 6.28 10.36
N LYS A 14 -8.16 6.45 11.44
CA LYS A 14 -9.56 5.99 11.54
C LYS A 14 -10.48 6.60 10.50
N GLU A 15 -10.22 7.86 10.11
CA GLU A 15 -10.97 8.63 9.12
C GLU A 15 -10.95 8.02 7.71
N TYR A 16 -9.92 7.22 7.40
CA TYR A 16 -9.79 6.53 6.11
C TYR A 16 -10.24 5.07 6.15
N ILE A 17 -10.76 4.60 7.28
CA ILE A 17 -11.33 3.27 7.41
C ILE A 17 -12.83 3.34 7.11
N LEU A 18 -13.32 2.49 6.23
CA LEU A 18 -14.75 2.43 5.95
C LEU A 18 -15.55 2.10 7.22
N PRO A 19 -16.75 2.67 7.44
CA PRO A 19 -17.59 2.36 8.61
C PRO A 19 -17.83 0.85 8.80
N GLN A 20 -17.98 0.10 7.70
CA GLN A 20 -18.10 -1.36 7.73
C GLN A 20 -16.83 -2.04 8.27
N GLY A 21 -15.65 -1.47 7.99
CA GLY A 21 -14.37 -1.94 8.51
C GLY A 21 -14.28 -1.72 10.03
N ILE A 22 -14.65 -0.52 10.48
CA ILE A 22 -14.70 -0.18 11.91
C ILE A 22 -15.64 -1.14 12.65
N SER A 23 -16.86 -1.34 12.16
CA SER A 23 -17.81 -2.28 12.77
C SER A 23 -17.26 -3.71 12.83
N ALA A 24 -16.57 -4.17 11.77
CA ALA A 24 -15.97 -5.50 11.76
C ALA A 24 -14.85 -5.64 12.82
N ILE A 25 -14.04 -4.61 13.02
CA ILE A 25 -12.98 -4.57 14.02
C ILE A 25 -13.56 -4.61 15.44
N GLU A 26 -14.56 -3.76 15.68
CA GLU A 26 -15.24 -3.69 16.99
C GLU A 26 -15.96 -4.99 17.36
N ASP A 27 -16.54 -5.68 16.38
CA ASP A 27 -17.24 -6.96 16.54
C ASP A 27 -16.32 -8.19 16.56
N ALA A 28 -15.02 -8.04 16.30
CA ALA A 28 -14.08 -9.15 16.25
C ALA A 28 -13.88 -9.85 17.59
N ASP A 29 -13.68 -11.18 17.59
CA ASP A 29 -13.15 -11.91 18.73
C ASP A 29 -11.63 -11.94 18.71
N ILE A 30 -11.04 -12.01 17.50
CA ILE A 30 -9.59 -12.05 17.26
C ILE A 30 -9.22 -10.97 16.25
N LEU A 31 -8.20 -10.15 16.57
CA LEU A 31 -7.57 -9.20 15.68
C LEU A 31 -6.18 -9.69 15.28
N ILE A 32 -5.88 -9.68 13.98
CA ILE A 32 -4.58 -10.04 13.42
C ILE A 32 -4.08 -8.87 12.59
N ALA A 33 -2.94 -8.28 12.93
CA ALA A 33 -2.43 -7.11 12.22
C ALA A 33 -0.93 -6.93 12.40
N GLY A 34 -0.30 -6.13 11.54
CA GLY A 34 0.97 -5.51 11.87
C GLY A 34 0.80 -4.58 13.08
N GLU A 35 1.86 -4.39 13.86
CA GLU A 35 1.85 -3.63 15.12
C GLU A 35 1.19 -2.25 14.95
N ARG A 36 1.59 -1.49 13.94
CA ARG A 36 1.05 -0.17 13.60
C ARG A 36 -0.47 -0.17 13.32
N ASN A 37 -0.99 -1.21 12.65
CA ASN A 37 -2.41 -1.31 12.34
C ASN A 37 -3.24 -1.80 13.54
N LEU A 38 -2.59 -2.45 14.50
CA LEU A 38 -3.24 -2.96 15.71
C LEU A 38 -3.31 -1.90 16.82
N GLU A 39 -2.28 -1.05 16.93
CA GLU A 39 -2.13 -0.04 17.98
C GLU A 39 -3.39 0.80 18.23
N PRO A 40 -4.09 1.35 17.22
CA PRO A 40 -5.29 2.17 17.43
C PRO A 40 -6.47 1.40 18.05
N TRP A 41 -6.41 0.08 18.12
CA TRP A 41 -7.50 -0.81 18.55
C TRP A 41 -7.20 -1.55 19.87
N LEU A 42 -6.05 -1.33 20.49
CA LEU A 42 -5.64 -1.98 21.73
C LEU A 42 -6.62 -1.74 22.88
N TYR A 43 -7.33 -0.60 22.88
CA TYR A 43 -8.36 -0.28 23.89
C TYR A 43 -9.53 -1.26 23.89
N LEU A 44 -9.76 -2.01 22.79
CA LEU A 44 -10.81 -3.02 22.71
C LEU A 44 -10.49 -4.29 23.51
N GLN A 45 -9.24 -4.46 23.96
CA GLN A 45 -8.76 -5.61 24.75
C GLN A 45 -9.10 -6.99 24.13
N LYS A 46 -9.09 -7.07 22.78
CA LYS A 46 -9.36 -8.29 22.03
C LYS A 46 -8.14 -9.22 22.04
N GLU A 47 -8.39 -10.52 21.89
CA GLU A 47 -7.32 -11.48 21.56
C GLU A 47 -6.63 -11.02 20.27
N SER A 48 -5.31 -10.82 20.30
CA SER A 48 -4.61 -10.17 19.20
C SER A 48 -3.30 -10.86 18.85
N TYR A 49 -2.99 -10.91 17.54
CA TYR A 49 -1.77 -11.50 17.02
C TYR A 49 -1.06 -10.52 16.08
N ILE A 50 0.25 -10.37 16.27
CA ILE A 50 1.06 -9.44 15.47
C ILE A 50 1.64 -10.14 14.25
N ILE A 51 1.38 -9.60 13.07
CA ILE A 51 1.99 -10.03 11.83
C ILE A 51 3.41 -9.47 11.74
N LYS A 52 4.38 -10.37 11.62
CA LYS A 52 5.81 -10.09 11.33
C LYS A 52 6.27 -11.00 10.19
N SER A 53 7.35 -11.74 10.37
CA SER A 53 7.80 -12.80 9.45
C SER A 53 7.08 -14.15 9.66
N ASN A 54 6.13 -14.23 10.59
CA ASN A 54 5.43 -15.43 11.06
C ASN A 54 4.17 -15.79 10.25
N LEU A 55 4.15 -15.57 8.96
CA LEU A 55 2.95 -15.71 8.12
C LEU A 55 2.33 -17.12 8.16
N SER A 56 3.13 -18.18 8.28
CA SER A 56 2.65 -19.56 8.39
C SER A 56 1.91 -19.80 9.72
N GLU A 57 2.39 -19.20 10.81
CA GLU A 57 1.72 -19.23 12.12
C GLU A 57 0.38 -18.51 12.04
N ILE A 58 0.33 -17.33 11.41
CA ILE A 58 -0.90 -16.56 11.20
C ILE A 58 -1.94 -17.39 10.43
N VAL A 59 -1.53 -18.08 9.36
CA VAL A 59 -2.43 -18.98 8.63
C VAL A 59 -2.98 -20.08 9.54
N SER A 60 -2.17 -20.65 10.43
CA SER A 60 -2.60 -21.67 11.39
C SER A 60 -3.60 -21.11 12.41
N ILE A 61 -3.36 -19.91 12.93
CA ILE A 61 -4.28 -19.22 13.83
C ILE A 61 -5.64 -18.99 13.16
N ILE A 62 -5.65 -18.50 11.92
CA ILE A 62 -6.89 -18.31 11.17
C ILE A 62 -7.64 -19.65 11.03
N LYS A 63 -6.95 -20.70 10.53
CA LYS A 63 -7.56 -22.03 10.29
C LYS A 63 -8.21 -22.63 11.54
N ASN A 64 -7.59 -22.46 12.70
CA ASN A 64 -8.06 -23.01 13.95
C ASN A 64 -9.27 -22.26 14.55
N ASN A 65 -9.49 -21.00 14.13
CA ASN A 65 -10.44 -20.12 14.82
C ASN A 65 -11.62 -19.66 13.93
N TYR A 66 -11.44 -19.40 12.63
CA TYR A 66 -12.41 -18.65 11.82
C TYR A 66 -13.80 -19.29 11.71
N LYS A 67 -13.94 -20.60 12.00
CA LYS A 67 -15.24 -21.29 11.99
C LYS A 67 -16.09 -21.04 13.23
N VAL A 68 -15.45 -20.68 14.34
CA VAL A 68 -16.09 -20.54 15.65
C VAL A 68 -15.95 -19.14 16.26
N LYS A 69 -14.98 -18.37 15.82
CA LYS A 69 -14.70 -16.99 16.26
C LYS A 69 -14.70 -16.03 15.06
N LYS A 70 -15.06 -14.77 15.31
CA LYS A 70 -14.93 -13.67 14.35
C LYS A 70 -13.48 -13.26 14.25
N VAL A 71 -12.75 -13.78 13.24
CA VAL A 71 -11.37 -13.43 12.97
C VAL A 71 -11.32 -12.27 11.99
N VAL A 72 -10.65 -11.18 12.35
CA VAL A 72 -10.47 -10.00 11.52
C VAL A 72 -8.98 -9.70 11.36
N ILE A 73 -8.55 -9.56 10.10
CA ILE A 73 -7.18 -9.25 9.72
C ILE A 73 -7.15 -7.81 9.23
N LEU A 74 -6.26 -6.99 9.80
CA LEU A 74 -6.08 -5.60 9.39
C LEU A 74 -4.83 -5.48 8.53
N VAL A 75 -4.98 -4.84 7.37
CA VAL A 75 -3.88 -4.58 6.45
C VAL A 75 -3.85 -3.10 6.05
N SER A 76 -2.66 -2.55 5.90
CA SER A 76 -2.49 -1.18 5.40
C SER A 76 -2.99 -1.07 3.96
N GLY A 77 -3.55 0.08 3.60
CA GLY A 77 -4.08 0.34 2.27
C GLY A 77 -5.31 -0.51 1.96
N ASP A 78 -5.31 -1.11 0.78
CA ASP A 78 -6.32 -2.02 0.27
C ASP A 78 -5.83 -3.47 0.29
N PRO A 79 -6.65 -4.45 0.74
CA PRO A 79 -6.24 -5.85 0.79
C PRO A 79 -5.86 -6.44 -0.57
N GLY A 80 -6.45 -5.95 -1.66
CA GLY A 80 -6.21 -6.41 -3.03
C GLY A 80 -5.03 -5.75 -3.73
N PHE A 81 -4.45 -4.69 -3.14
CA PHE A 81 -3.37 -3.95 -3.80
C PHE A 81 -2.01 -4.18 -3.10
N TYR A 82 -1.21 -5.11 -3.64
CA TYR A 82 0.11 -5.50 -3.12
C TYR A 82 0.14 -5.78 -1.60
N SER A 83 -0.85 -6.48 -1.11
CA SER A 83 -1.08 -6.74 0.31
C SER A 83 -1.16 -8.23 0.63
N LEU A 84 -1.45 -8.55 1.88
CA LEU A 84 -1.46 -9.91 2.46
C LEU A 84 -2.48 -10.84 1.78
N LEU A 85 -3.54 -10.32 1.15
CA LEU A 85 -4.56 -11.12 0.51
C LEU A 85 -3.98 -12.14 -0.48
N ASN A 86 -2.99 -11.75 -1.28
CA ASN A 86 -2.36 -12.66 -2.25
C ASN A 86 -1.66 -13.86 -1.57
N TYR A 87 -1.12 -13.67 -0.38
CA TYR A 87 -0.53 -14.77 0.39
C TYR A 87 -1.61 -15.66 1.00
N ILE A 88 -2.62 -15.07 1.64
CA ILE A 88 -3.72 -15.77 2.32
C ILE A 88 -4.54 -16.62 1.33
N SER A 89 -4.78 -16.12 0.12
CA SER A 89 -5.53 -16.81 -0.94
C SER A 89 -4.91 -18.14 -1.41
N LYS A 90 -3.65 -18.42 -1.03
CA LYS A 90 -3.01 -19.71 -1.29
C LYS A 90 -3.50 -20.82 -0.35
N PHE A 91 -4.10 -20.48 0.77
CA PHE A 91 -4.46 -21.40 1.85
C PHE A 91 -5.96 -21.48 2.14
N PHE A 92 -6.76 -20.56 1.59
CA PHE A 92 -8.20 -20.45 1.82
C PHE A 92 -8.94 -20.25 0.50
N ASN A 93 -10.14 -20.81 0.40
CA ASN A 93 -11.01 -20.56 -0.74
C ASN A 93 -11.57 -19.14 -0.70
N ARG A 94 -11.83 -18.55 -1.87
CA ARG A 94 -12.39 -17.20 -1.99
C ARG A 94 -13.67 -16.98 -1.17
N LYS A 95 -14.50 -18.02 -1.01
CA LYS A 95 -15.75 -17.95 -0.24
C LYS A 95 -15.55 -17.89 1.27
N GLU A 96 -14.36 -18.27 1.74
CA GLU A 96 -13.98 -18.22 3.16
C GLU A 96 -13.42 -16.86 3.57
N ILE A 97 -13.20 -15.97 2.62
CA ILE A 97 -12.60 -14.65 2.84
C ILE A 97 -13.63 -13.58 2.53
N LYS A 98 -14.00 -12.79 3.55
CA LYS A 98 -14.73 -11.53 3.35
C LYS A 98 -13.72 -10.39 3.27
N ILE A 99 -13.81 -9.56 2.22
CA ILE A 99 -12.90 -8.42 2.04
C ILE A 99 -13.70 -7.13 2.23
N ILE A 100 -13.17 -6.27 3.07
CA ILE A 100 -13.61 -4.87 3.19
C ILE A 100 -12.48 -4.03 2.63
N PRO A 101 -12.69 -3.29 1.52
CA PRO A 101 -11.63 -2.54 0.86
C PRO A 101 -11.15 -1.38 1.73
N GLY A 102 -9.99 -0.84 1.40
CA GLY A 102 -9.43 0.37 1.99
C GLY A 102 -8.83 1.28 0.92
N ILE A 103 -8.53 2.52 1.27
CA ILE A 103 -7.86 3.45 0.37
C ILE A 103 -6.37 3.11 0.33
N SER A 104 -5.86 2.67 -0.81
CA SER A 104 -4.42 2.41 -0.98
C SER A 104 -3.63 3.72 -0.98
N SER A 105 -2.34 3.66 -0.61
CA SER A 105 -1.44 4.81 -0.72
C SER A 105 -1.33 5.31 -2.17
N MET A 106 -1.46 4.42 -3.14
CA MET A 106 -1.48 4.76 -4.56
C MET A 106 -2.71 5.63 -4.91
N GLN A 107 -3.91 5.21 -4.51
CA GLN A 107 -5.12 6.01 -4.72
C GLN A 107 -5.04 7.37 -4.03
N MET A 108 -4.49 7.40 -2.81
CA MET A 108 -4.30 8.66 -2.09
C MET A 108 -3.31 9.58 -2.78
N ALA A 109 -2.19 9.05 -3.29
CA ALA A 109 -1.20 9.84 -4.03
C ALA A 109 -1.81 10.52 -5.25
N PHE A 110 -2.55 9.79 -6.06
CA PHE A 110 -3.25 10.36 -7.22
C PHE A 110 -4.32 11.38 -6.81
N ALA A 111 -5.08 11.11 -5.75
CA ALA A 111 -6.09 12.06 -5.25
C ALA A 111 -5.47 13.36 -4.76
N LYS A 112 -4.36 13.28 -4.00
CA LYS A 112 -3.62 14.45 -3.51
C LYS A 112 -2.93 15.23 -4.63
N ALA A 113 -2.46 14.53 -5.66
CA ALA A 113 -1.90 15.14 -6.87
C ALA A 113 -2.99 15.78 -7.78
N GLY A 114 -4.27 15.57 -7.50
CA GLY A 114 -5.37 16.04 -8.37
C GLY A 114 -5.41 15.32 -9.72
N LEU A 115 -4.90 14.10 -9.80
CA LEU A 115 -4.75 13.34 -11.03
C LEU A 115 -5.72 12.15 -11.10
N SER A 116 -6.23 11.90 -12.30
CA SER A 116 -6.91 10.65 -12.61
C SER A 116 -5.90 9.50 -12.76
N TRP A 117 -6.23 8.31 -12.25
CA TRP A 117 -5.38 7.12 -12.27
C TRP A 117 -5.91 5.97 -13.12
N HIS A 118 -7.07 6.15 -13.78
CA HIS A 118 -7.72 5.09 -14.56
C HIS A 118 -6.88 4.61 -15.76
N ASP A 119 -6.01 5.48 -16.29
CA ASP A 119 -5.12 5.25 -17.44
C ASP A 119 -3.64 5.13 -17.01
N ALA A 120 -3.37 5.05 -15.71
CA ALA A 120 -2.02 4.92 -15.20
C ALA A 120 -1.58 3.45 -15.11
N VAL A 121 -0.33 3.18 -15.44
CA VAL A 121 0.33 1.91 -15.10
C VAL A 121 0.71 1.95 -13.62
N LEU A 122 0.31 0.94 -12.86
CA LEU A 122 0.58 0.86 -11.43
C LEU A 122 1.60 -0.24 -11.14
N LEU A 123 2.74 0.14 -10.57
CA LEU A 123 3.85 -0.74 -10.29
C LEU A 123 4.18 -0.79 -8.79
N ASN A 124 4.72 -1.91 -8.37
CA ASN A 124 5.34 -2.04 -7.07
C ASN A 124 6.83 -2.37 -7.27
N LEU A 125 7.70 -1.46 -6.83
CA LEU A 125 9.14 -1.63 -6.91
C LEU A 125 9.73 -2.23 -5.63
N HIS A 126 8.93 -2.45 -4.59
CA HIS A 126 9.37 -3.00 -3.32
C HIS A 126 9.97 -4.40 -3.51
N GLY A 127 11.28 -4.53 -3.25
CA GLY A 127 12.01 -5.78 -3.38
C GLY A 127 12.15 -6.29 -4.82
N ARG A 128 11.98 -5.44 -5.83
CA ARG A 128 12.08 -5.80 -7.25
C ARG A 128 13.26 -5.09 -7.93
N LYS A 129 13.64 -5.59 -9.10
CA LYS A 129 14.64 -4.94 -9.94
C LYS A 129 14.04 -3.74 -10.68
N LEU A 130 14.81 -2.65 -10.83
CA LEU A 130 14.35 -1.43 -11.51
C LEU A 130 14.13 -1.62 -13.01
N GLU A 131 14.76 -2.61 -13.62
CA GLU A 131 14.65 -2.90 -15.07
C GLU A 131 13.20 -3.16 -15.51
N ILE A 132 12.31 -3.52 -14.56
CA ILE A 132 10.87 -3.64 -14.85
C ILE A 132 10.26 -2.33 -15.35
N LEU A 133 10.85 -1.17 -15.02
CA LEU A 133 10.37 0.13 -15.47
C LEU A 133 10.56 0.34 -16.96
N ASN A 134 11.58 -0.29 -17.57
CA ASN A 134 11.96 -0.05 -18.96
C ASN A 134 10.81 -0.34 -19.94
N ASP A 135 9.97 -1.33 -19.60
CA ASP A 135 8.82 -1.73 -20.42
C ASP A 135 7.67 -0.71 -20.39
N PHE A 136 7.68 0.21 -19.40
CA PHE A 136 6.59 1.15 -19.15
C PHE A 136 6.96 2.62 -19.34
N LEU A 137 8.24 2.95 -19.65
CA LEU A 137 8.68 4.34 -19.86
C LEU A 137 8.00 5.03 -21.05
N GLY A 138 7.25 4.29 -21.84
CA GLY A 138 6.40 4.81 -22.92
C GLY A 138 4.99 5.19 -22.51
N GLU A 139 4.57 4.95 -21.27
CA GLU A 139 3.22 5.20 -20.80
C GLU A 139 3.01 6.66 -20.38
N ASN A 140 1.75 7.13 -20.42
CA ASN A 140 1.40 8.52 -20.06
C ASN A 140 1.62 8.82 -18.59
N LYS A 141 1.22 7.88 -17.73
CA LYS A 141 1.33 7.99 -16.27
C LYS A 141 1.75 6.66 -15.66
N ILE A 142 2.67 6.70 -14.71
CA ILE A 142 3.14 5.54 -13.98
C ILE A 142 3.10 5.86 -12.50
N GLY A 143 2.29 5.11 -11.74
CA GLY A 143 2.30 5.16 -10.28
C GLY A 143 3.17 4.02 -9.72
N MET A 144 4.05 4.31 -8.77
CA MET A 144 5.01 3.35 -8.23
C MET A 144 5.04 3.36 -6.70
N LEU A 145 4.95 2.18 -6.10
CA LEU A 145 5.31 1.99 -4.70
C LEU A 145 6.83 1.79 -4.60
N THR A 146 7.49 2.60 -3.80
CA THR A 146 8.95 2.57 -3.61
C THR A 146 9.33 2.02 -2.22
N ASP A 147 10.60 1.72 -2.02
CA ASP A 147 11.17 1.28 -0.75
C ASP A 147 12.56 1.93 -0.53
N PRO A 148 13.23 1.75 0.62
CA PRO A 148 14.56 2.32 0.84
C PRO A 148 15.63 1.83 -0.13
N VAL A 149 15.48 0.65 -0.74
CA VAL A 149 16.43 0.10 -1.72
C VAL A 149 16.19 0.72 -3.09
N ASN A 150 14.92 0.80 -3.50
CA ASN A 150 14.44 1.45 -4.71
C ASN A 150 13.75 2.76 -4.33
N ASN A 151 14.52 3.66 -3.69
CA ASN A 151 14.01 4.97 -3.29
C ASN A 151 13.75 5.87 -4.51
N PRO A 152 12.92 6.92 -4.37
CA PRO A 152 12.53 7.76 -5.49
C PRO A 152 13.68 8.36 -6.27
N LEU A 153 14.77 8.79 -5.62
CA LEU A 153 15.92 9.40 -6.32
C LEU A 153 16.67 8.36 -7.15
N LYS A 154 16.84 7.15 -6.64
CA LYS A 154 17.44 6.03 -7.40
C LYS A 154 16.56 5.63 -8.60
N VAL A 155 15.24 5.69 -8.44
CA VAL A 155 14.30 5.49 -9.56
C VAL A 155 14.48 6.58 -10.62
N CYS A 156 14.57 7.85 -10.23
CA CYS A 156 14.86 8.96 -11.16
C CYS A 156 16.19 8.74 -11.91
N GLN A 157 17.25 8.41 -11.18
CA GLN A 157 18.56 8.12 -11.76
C GLN A 157 18.49 7.01 -12.83
N HIS A 158 17.78 5.92 -12.51
CA HIS A 158 17.59 4.84 -13.47
C HIS A 158 16.85 5.32 -14.72
N ILE A 159 15.74 6.05 -14.57
CA ILE A 159 14.93 6.54 -15.70
C ILE A 159 15.77 7.47 -16.59
N VAL A 160 16.49 8.43 -16.04
CA VAL A 160 17.34 9.36 -16.78
C VAL A 160 18.44 8.62 -17.55
N SER A 161 18.95 7.50 -17.02
CA SER A 161 19.93 6.66 -17.72
C SER A 161 19.35 5.88 -18.90
N MET A 162 18.02 5.67 -18.92
CA MET A 162 17.34 4.82 -19.92
C MET A 162 16.65 5.61 -21.02
N THR A 163 16.28 6.87 -20.79
CA THR A 163 15.55 7.67 -21.78
C THR A 163 15.83 9.16 -21.61
N SER A 164 15.74 9.91 -22.71
CA SER A 164 15.82 11.37 -22.75
C SER A 164 14.44 12.05 -22.64
N ARG A 165 13.37 11.28 -22.40
CA ARG A 165 12.01 11.85 -22.25
C ARG A 165 11.90 12.72 -21.01
N ASN A 166 11.07 13.76 -21.14
CA ASN A 166 10.78 14.65 -20.04
C ASN A 166 9.58 14.15 -19.25
N PHE A 167 9.77 13.99 -17.93
CA PHE A 167 8.71 13.62 -17.01
C PHE A 167 8.57 14.68 -15.92
N THR A 168 7.32 14.95 -15.53
CA THR A 168 7.02 15.53 -14.24
C THR A 168 6.96 14.39 -13.23
N VAL A 169 7.67 14.56 -12.12
CA VAL A 169 7.78 13.60 -11.02
C VAL A 169 7.06 14.14 -9.80
N LEU A 170 6.17 13.35 -9.22
CA LEU A 170 5.63 13.62 -7.88
C LEU A 170 6.13 12.54 -6.92
N ILE A 171 6.63 12.96 -5.76
CA ILE A 171 7.00 12.05 -4.65
C ILE A 171 6.10 12.36 -3.48
N CYS A 172 5.22 11.42 -3.14
CA CYS A 172 4.26 11.52 -2.06
C CYS A 172 4.78 10.74 -0.84
N ILE A 173 5.15 11.44 0.21
CA ILE A 173 5.77 10.90 1.42
C ILE A 173 4.79 11.01 2.58
N ASN A 174 4.74 9.99 3.45
CA ASN A 174 3.94 9.98 4.67
C ASN A 174 2.47 10.36 4.45
N LEU A 175 1.88 9.91 3.36
CA LEU A 175 0.49 10.19 3.02
C LEU A 175 -0.45 9.88 4.19
N GLY A 176 -1.29 10.85 4.54
CA GLY A 176 -2.27 10.77 5.62
C GLY A 176 -1.71 11.05 7.02
N TYR A 177 -0.43 11.35 7.17
CA TYR A 177 0.18 11.75 8.45
C TYR A 177 0.39 13.26 8.53
N ASN A 178 0.59 13.77 9.76
CA ASN A 178 0.82 15.20 10.00
C ASN A 178 2.08 15.74 9.30
N ASN A 179 3.02 14.89 8.96
CA ASN A 179 4.23 15.18 8.21
C ASN A 179 4.16 14.70 6.76
N GLU A 180 2.95 14.67 6.20
CA GLU A 180 2.72 14.44 4.77
C GLU A 180 3.45 15.51 3.94
N ASP A 181 4.15 15.07 2.92
CA ASP A 181 4.84 15.95 1.98
C ASP A 181 4.68 15.45 0.54
N ILE A 182 4.51 16.37 -0.39
CA ILE A 182 4.38 16.09 -1.82
C ILE A 182 5.32 17.01 -2.57
N LEU A 183 6.34 16.43 -3.16
CA LEU A 183 7.33 17.13 -3.98
C LEU A 183 6.97 16.94 -5.45
N GLU A 184 6.95 18.03 -6.21
CA GLU A 184 6.76 18.03 -7.66
C GLU A 184 7.93 18.71 -8.35
N PHE A 185 8.55 18.04 -9.33
CA PHE A 185 9.70 18.57 -10.06
C PHE A 185 9.85 17.89 -11.44
N LYS A 186 10.68 18.48 -12.32
CA LYS A 186 11.07 17.87 -13.58
C LYS A 186 12.15 16.81 -13.35
N ILE A 187 12.08 15.67 -14.04
CA ILE A 187 12.97 14.54 -13.78
C ILE A 187 14.45 14.90 -13.91
N ASN A 188 14.81 15.82 -14.80
CA ASN A 188 16.20 16.31 -14.96
C ASN A 188 16.71 17.15 -13.79
N GLU A 189 15.86 17.47 -12.82
CA GLU A 189 16.22 18.23 -11.62
C GLU A 189 16.37 17.36 -10.36
N TYR A 190 16.22 16.03 -10.51
CA TYR A 190 16.18 15.10 -9.37
C TYR A 190 17.41 15.21 -8.45
N GLU A 191 18.58 15.56 -8.98
CA GLU A 191 19.82 15.72 -8.19
C GLU A 191 19.76 16.88 -7.18
N LYS A 192 18.85 17.84 -7.39
CA LYS A 192 18.63 18.97 -6.47
C LYS A 192 17.67 18.63 -5.33
N ILE A 193 16.98 17.48 -5.44
CA ILE A 193 15.93 17.08 -4.51
C ILE A 193 16.56 16.41 -3.30
N VAL A 194 16.13 16.83 -2.11
CA VAL A 194 16.56 16.25 -0.83
C VAL A 194 15.36 15.63 -0.15
N ILE A 195 15.41 14.33 0.06
CA ILE A 195 14.39 13.56 0.77
C ILE A 195 15.04 12.60 1.77
N ASN A 196 14.27 12.15 2.75
CA ASN A 196 14.68 11.02 3.56
C ASN A 196 14.41 9.71 2.80
N GLU A 197 15.44 9.15 2.19
CA GLU A 197 15.38 7.95 1.34
C GLU A 197 14.95 6.67 2.09
N GLN A 198 14.93 6.70 3.43
CA GLN A 198 14.49 5.57 4.25
C GLN A 198 12.96 5.51 4.39
N LEU A 199 12.24 6.57 4.00
CA LEU A 199 10.79 6.60 4.08
C LEU A 199 10.18 5.94 2.84
N PRO A 200 9.19 5.06 3.00
CA PRO A 200 8.42 4.57 1.86
C PRO A 200 7.63 5.71 1.24
N ALA A 201 7.67 5.82 -0.07
CA ALA A 201 6.96 6.84 -0.81
C ALA A 201 6.16 6.23 -1.97
N VAL A 202 5.14 6.96 -2.39
CA VAL A 202 4.49 6.72 -3.69
C VAL A 202 5.05 7.74 -4.66
N MET A 203 5.55 7.26 -5.79
CA MET A 203 6.05 8.10 -6.86
C MET A 203 5.10 8.05 -8.04
N ILE A 204 4.82 9.22 -8.65
CA ILE A 204 4.05 9.31 -9.89
C ILE A 204 4.93 9.96 -10.94
N LEU A 205 5.00 9.34 -12.11
CA LEU A 205 5.59 9.91 -13.31
C LEU A 205 4.49 10.32 -14.28
N ILE A 206 4.65 11.48 -14.88
CA ILE A 206 3.75 12.00 -15.92
C ILE A 206 4.60 12.37 -17.11
N ASP A 207 4.33 11.76 -18.27
CA ASP A 207 4.99 12.09 -19.53
C ASP A 207 4.46 13.42 -20.06
N GLU A 208 5.31 14.43 -20.16
CA GLU A 208 4.93 15.78 -20.60
C GLU A 208 4.59 15.87 -22.09
N GLU A 209 5.06 14.92 -22.89
CA GLU A 209 4.80 14.90 -24.34
C GLU A 209 3.42 14.32 -24.69
N LYS A 210 2.70 13.79 -23.66
CA LYS A 210 1.43 13.08 -23.82
C LYS A 210 0.28 13.65 -23.00
N LEU A 211 0.50 14.80 -22.37
CA LEU A 211 -0.53 15.56 -21.65
C LEU A 211 -1.44 16.35 -22.60
#